data_72cea1c570d939dfb8409c31092c4d8c
#
_entry.id   72cea1c570d939dfb8409c31092c4d8c
#
_cell.length_a   1.000
_cell.length_b   1.000
_cell.length_c   1.000
_cell.angle_alpha   90.00
_cell.angle_beta   90.00
_cell.angle_gamma   90.00
#
_symmetry.space_group_name_H-M   'P 1'
#
loop_
_entity.id
_entity.type
_entity.pdbx_description
1 polymer ?
#
loop_
_entity_poly.entity_id
_entity_poly.type
_entity_poly.pdbx_seq_one_letter_code
_entity_poly.pdbx_strand_id
1 'polypeptide(L)'
;MPAVPKAVIASPSEAAGAHHAKASRFGFPPAFRLHKTEEFSSVFAFRRAIRGRFCSLHWRPNGLAGARLGVIAAKRLARRAHTRNLVKRIARERFRLLRAGLPAHDLIVRLHAKLDAVPRAGLRADLDALYGRLPALR
;
A
#
# COMPACT_ATOMS: atom_id res chain seq x y z
N MET A 1 12.49 -16.44 -4.55
CA MET A 1 12.15 -16.40 -4.17
C MET A 1 11.84 -16.38 -3.62
N PRO A 2 11.66 -16.12 -3.68
CA PRO A 2 11.21 -15.97 -3.20
C PRO A 2 10.93 -15.61 -2.50
N ALA A 3 10.85 -15.36 -2.30
CA ALA A 3 10.57 -15.09 -1.69
C ALA A 3 10.20 -14.84 -1.07
N VAL A 4 10.13 -14.83 -0.93
CA VAL A 4 9.67 -14.75 -0.29
C VAL A 4 9.37 -14.79 0.51
N PRO A 5 9.25 -14.86 0.66
CA PRO A 5 8.90 -14.92 1.56
C PRO A 5 8.87 -15.20 2.49
N LYS A 6 9.28 -15.24 2.76
CA LYS A 6 9.32 -15.58 3.75
C LYS A 6 9.31 -15.12 4.63
N ALA A 7 9.54 -14.78 4.56
CA ALA A 7 9.57 -14.40 5.24
C ALA A 7 9.48 -13.76 5.75
N VAL A 8 9.52 -13.66 5.61
CA VAL A 8 9.34 -13.19 6.00
C VAL A 8 9.05 -12.85 6.67
N ILE A 9 9.32 -12.86 6.76
CA ILE A 9 9.06 -12.75 7.47
C ILE A 9 8.91 -12.40 8.41
N ALA A 10 9.14 -12.20 8.72
CA ALA A 10 8.93 -12.03 9.64
C ALA A 10 8.65 -11.51 10.43
N SER A 11 8.53 -11.40 10.62
CA SER A 11 8.11 -11.11 11.24
C SER A 11 7.68 -10.86 12.00
N PRO A 12 7.89 -10.78 12.26
CA PRO A 12 7.35 -10.80 13.12
C PRO A 12 6.79 -10.27 13.73
N SER A 13 6.74 -10.01 13.78
CA SER A 13 6.22 -9.79 14.28
C SER A 13 5.50 -9.70 14.40
N GLU A 14 5.35 -9.94 14.22
CA GLU A 14 4.64 -10.17 14.33
C GLU A 14 4.08 -10.48 14.76
N ALA A 15 4.37 -10.56 15.01
CA ALA A 15 3.89 -11.06 15.47
C ALA A 15 3.38 -11.11 15.95
N ALA A 16 3.35 -10.87 16.16
CA ALA A 16 2.81 -11.07 16.69
C ALA A 16 2.05 -11.59 16.66
N GLY A 17 2.07 -11.77 16.77
CA GLY A 17 1.61 -12.67 16.79
C GLY A 17 0.37 -13.36 16.85
N ALA A 18 0.09 -14.08 17.76
CA ALA A 18 -0.95 -15.04 17.76
C ALA A 18 -2.34 -14.46 17.58
N HIS A 19 -2.65 -13.49 18.32
CA HIS A 19 -3.91 -12.80 18.11
C HIS A 19 -3.97 -12.19 16.72
N HIS A 20 -2.89 -12.28 16.04
CA HIS A 20 -2.81 -11.80 14.69
C HIS A 20 -3.67 -12.59 13.72
N ALA A 21 -4.02 -13.80 14.05
CA ALA A 21 -4.93 -14.55 13.21
C ALA A 21 -6.24 -13.78 13.04
N LYS A 22 -6.74 -13.20 14.12
CA LYS A 22 -7.94 -12.38 14.05
C LYS A 22 -7.71 -11.12 13.24
N ALA A 23 -6.60 -10.45 13.46
CA ALA A 23 -6.27 -9.25 12.71
C ALA A 23 -6.13 -9.55 11.22
N SER A 24 -5.51 -10.68 10.87
CA SER A 24 -5.33 -11.07 9.48
C SER A 24 -6.64 -11.32 8.77
N ARG A 25 -7.64 -11.82 9.47
CA ARG A 25 -8.92 -12.11 8.84
C ARG A 25 -9.65 -10.87 8.37
N PHE A 26 -9.54 -9.77 9.10
CA PHE A 26 -10.21 -8.51 8.77
C PHE A 26 -9.27 -7.43 8.32
N GLY A 27 -7.97 -7.61 8.55
CA GLY A 27 -6.98 -6.62 8.29
C GLY A 27 -6.30 -6.80 6.95
N PHE A 28 -5.07 -6.41 6.92
CA PHE A 28 -4.24 -6.38 5.74
C PHE A 28 -3.12 -7.41 5.89
N PRO A 29 -3.26 -8.59 5.28
CA PRO A 29 -2.29 -9.68 5.47
C PRO A 29 -0.86 -9.29 5.09
N PRO A 30 0.15 -9.81 5.79
CA PRO A 30 1.54 -9.51 5.44
C PRO A 30 1.91 -9.83 4.01
N ALA A 31 1.31 -10.86 3.42
CA ALA A 31 1.60 -11.22 2.03
C ALA A 31 1.20 -10.14 1.02
N PHE A 32 0.32 -9.21 1.43
CA PHE A 32 -0.14 -8.13 0.58
C PHE A 32 0.67 -6.84 0.77
N ARG A 33 1.69 -6.88 1.61
CA ARG A 33 2.46 -5.68 1.95
C ARG A 33 3.85 -5.73 1.36
N LEU A 34 4.34 -4.55 1.00
CA LEU A 34 5.76 -4.37 0.76
C LEU A 34 6.43 -4.16 2.12
N HIS A 35 7.52 -4.85 2.36
CA HIS A 35 8.20 -4.82 3.66
C HIS A 35 9.61 -4.24 3.59
N LYS A 36 10.36 -4.58 2.55
CA LYS A 36 11.78 -4.30 2.50
C LYS A 36 12.06 -3.02 1.75
N THR A 37 13.12 -2.33 2.15
CA THR A 37 13.58 -1.13 1.48
C THR A 37 13.82 -1.37 -0.01
N GLU A 38 14.41 -2.53 -0.36
CA GLU A 38 14.66 -2.86 -1.76
C GLU A 38 13.37 -2.96 -2.56
N GLU A 39 12.30 -3.44 -1.96
CA GLU A 39 11.01 -3.55 -2.63
C GLU A 39 10.47 -2.17 -2.99
N PHE A 40 10.56 -1.22 -2.05
CA PHE A 40 10.17 0.16 -2.29
C PHE A 40 11.06 0.80 -3.35
N SER A 41 12.36 0.61 -3.23
CA SER A 41 13.32 1.15 -4.19
C SER A 41 13.07 0.65 -5.60
N SER A 42 12.74 -0.63 -5.75
CA SER A 42 12.46 -1.22 -7.05
C SER A 42 11.26 -0.59 -7.73
N VAL A 43 10.22 -0.30 -6.96
CA VAL A 43 9.03 0.36 -7.50
C VAL A 43 9.36 1.78 -7.97
N PHE A 44 10.08 2.53 -7.15
CA PHE A 44 10.47 3.89 -7.55
C PHE A 44 11.42 3.90 -8.75
N ALA A 45 12.33 2.93 -8.81
CA ALA A 45 13.27 2.83 -9.92
C ALA A 45 12.57 2.54 -11.24
N PHE A 46 11.41 1.91 -11.21
CA PHE A 46 10.63 1.62 -12.42
C PHE A 46 10.05 2.90 -13.06
N ARG A 47 9.94 3.97 -12.28
CA ARG A 47 9.55 5.30 -12.74
C ARG A 47 8.19 5.39 -13.40
N ARG A 48 7.24 4.60 -12.92
CA ARG A 48 5.85 4.70 -13.36
C ARG A 48 5.01 5.18 -12.19
N ALA A 49 4.23 6.20 -12.41
CA ALA A 49 3.38 6.76 -11.38
C ALA A 49 2.15 7.42 -11.99
N ILE A 50 1.08 7.40 -11.23
CA ILE A 50 -0.17 8.07 -11.57
C ILE A 50 -0.41 9.07 -10.44
N ARG A 51 -0.60 10.33 -10.80
CA ARG A 51 -0.81 11.37 -9.80
C ARG A 51 -2.28 11.59 -9.56
N GLY A 52 -2.69 11.51 -8.31
CA GLY A 52 -4.04 11.83 -7.88
C GLY A 52 -4.09 13.18 -7.18
N ARG A 53 -5.23 13.46 -6.57
CA ARG A 53 -5.46 14.73 -5.89
C ARG A 53 -4.63 14.85 -4.60
N PHE A 54 -4.59 13.80 -3.81
CA PHE A 54 -3.89 13.81 -2.51
C PHE A 54 -2.65 12.93 -2.53
N CYS A 55 -2.68 11.89 -3.33
CA CYS A 55 -1.65 10.87 -3.36
C CYS A 55 -1.20 10.60 -4.78
N SER A 56 -0.02 10.01 -4.90
CA SER A 56 0.46 9.44 -6.16
C SER A 56 0.57 7.93 -5.98
N LEU A 57 0.30 7.18 -7.03
CA LEU A 57 0.43 5.73 -7.03
C LEU A 57 1.60 5.34 -7.92
N HIS A 58 2.65 4.81 -7.30
CA HIS A 58 3.79 4.27 -8.02
C HIS A 58 3.59 2.77 -8.17
N TRP A 59 4.01 2.20 -9.29
CA TRP A 59 3.76 0.80 -9.54
C TRP A 59 4.85 0.16 -10.39
N ARG A 60 4.95 -1.16 -10.27
CA ARG A 60 5.86 -1.99 -11.03
C ARG A 60 5.31 -3.41 -11.07
N PRO A 61 5.33 -4.09 -12.23
CA PRO A 61 4.93 -5.51 -12.29
C PRO A 61 5.80 -6.32 -11.35
N ASN A 62 5.19 -7.25 -10.59
CA ASN A 62 5.93 -8.00 -9.58
C ASN A 62 6.12 -9.49 -9.90
N GLY A 63 5.45 -9.99 -10.92
CA GLY A 63 5.57 -11.41 -11.29
C GLY A 63 4.98 -12.36 -10.27
N LEU A 64 4.19 -11.88 -9.34
CA LEU A 64 3.58 -12.69 -8.29
C LEU A 64 2.12 -12.99 -8.63
N ALA A 65 1.45 -13.70 -7.72
CA ALA A 65 0.05 -14.07 -7.91
C ALA A 65 -0.91 -12.89 -7.71
N GLY A 66 -0.48 -11.83 -7.10
CA GLY A 66 -1.35 -10.69 -6.88
C GLY A 66 -0.60 -9.44 -6.47
N ALA A 67 -1.34 -8.34 -6.37
CA ALA A 67 -0.77 -7.04 -6.03
C ALA A 67 -0.33 -6.98 -4.56
N ARG A 68 0.71 -6.18 -4.31
CA ARG A 68 1.16 -5.85 -2.96
C ARG A 68 1.21 -4.35 -2.80
N LEU A 69 1.08 -3.86 -1.59
CA LEU A 69 0.98 -2.43 -1.31
C LEU A 69 1.94 -1.96 -0.22
N GLY A 70 2.59 -0.84 -0.47
CA GLY A 70 3.25 -0.05 0.54
C GLY A 70 2.62 1.33 0.57
N VAL A 71 2.64 1.98 1.73
CA VAL A 71 2.09 3.32 1.87
C VAL A 71 3.12 4.22 2.54
N ILE A 72 3.35 5.39 1.96
CA ILE A 72 4.25 6.39 2.50
C ILE A 72 3.45 7.66 2.79
N ALA A 73 3.44 8.05 4.06
CA ALA A 73 2.85 9.32 4.48
C ALA A 73 3.90 10.08 5.28
N ALA A 74 4.59 10.99 4.63
CA ALA A 74 5.68 11.71 5.25
C ALA A 74 5.20 12.63 6.38
N LYS A 75 5.99 12.71 7.43
CA LYS A 75 5.67 13.54 8.61
C LYS A 75 5.49 15.01 8.26
N ARG A 76 6.26 15.51 7.31
CA ARG A 76 6.14 16.91 6.88
C ARG A 76 4.79 17.22 6.22
N LEU A 77 4.10 16.22 5.71
CA LEU A 77 2.81 16.38 5.04
C LEU A 77 1.64 16.08 5.97
N ALA A 78 1.84 15.17 6.92
CA ALA A 78 0.83 14.79 7.90
C ALA A 78 1.53 14.72 9.25
N ARG A 79 1.55 15.82 9.97
CA ARG A 79 2.40 15.97 11.15
C ARG A 79 1.99 15.09 12.32
N ARG A 80 0.70 14.86 12.48
CA ARG A 80 0.21 14.06 13.59
C ARG A 80 0.22 12.58 13.23
N ALA A 81 0.65 11.75 14.16
CA ALA A 81 0.73 10.32 13.95
C ALA A 81 -0.62 9.72 13.58
N HIS A 82 -1.70 10.16 14.24
CA HIS A 82 -3.02 9.62 13.94
C HIS A 82 -3.49 9.99 12.53
N THR A 83 -3.07 11.15 12.02
CA THR A 83 -3.39 11.55 10.64
C THR A 83 -2.69 10.62 9.65
N ARG A 84 -1.39 10.37 9.86
CA ARG A 84 -0.65 9.44 9.02
C ARG A 84 -1.22 8.03 9.07
N ASN A 85 -1.57 7.57 10.26
CA ASN A 85 -2.13 6.24 10.44
C ASN A 85 -3.49 6.09 9.75
N LEU A 86 -4.31 7.14 9.79
CA LEU A 86 -5.59 7.13 9.12
C LEU A 86 -5.44 7.08 7.60
N VAL A 87 -4.51 7.85 7.05
CA VAL A 87 -4.20 7.81 5.62
C VAL A 87 -3.79 6.39 5.21
N LYS A 88 -2.87 5.79 5.98
CA LYS A 88 -2.41 4.43 5.70
C LYS A 88 -3.54 3.42 5.79
N ARG A 89 -4.41 3.55 6.80
CA ARG A 89 -5.53 2.65 6.98
C ARG A 89 -6.52 2.74 5.82
N ILE A 90 -6.84 3.94 5.38
CA ILE A 90 -7.76 4.13 4.24
C ILE A 90 -7.14 3.54 2.97
N ALA A 91 -5.86 3.80 2.72
CA ALA A 91 -5.18 3.26 1.55
C ALA A 91 -5.21 1.73 1.54
N ARG A 92 -4.93 1.11 2.68
CA ARG A 92 -4.93 -0.35 2.82
C ARG A 92 -6.33 -0.94 2.70
N GLU A 93 -7.32 -0.27 3.29
CA GLU A 93 -8.70 -0.71 3.22
C GLU A 93 -9.22 -0.71 1.78
N ARG A 94 -8.98 0.37 1.05
CA ARG A 94 -9.40 0.44 -0.35
C ARG A 94 -8.66 -0.58 -1.21
N PHE A 95 -7.38 -0.75 -0.97
CA PHE A 95 -6.59 -1.77 -1.65
C PHE A 95 -7.15 -3.17 -1.39
N ARG A 96 -7.42 -3.50 -0.14
CA ARG A 96 -7.95 -4.81 0.23
C ARG A 96 -9.25 -5.12 -0.50
N LEU A 97 -10.14 -4.12 -0.58
CA LEU A 97 -11.42 -4.30 -1.22
C LEU A 97 -11.32 -4.48 -2.73
N LEU A 98 -10.32 -3.87 -3.35
CA LEU A 98 -10.18 -3.87 -4.81
C LEU A 98 -9.15 -4.87 -5.33
N ARG A 99 -8.38 -5.47 -4.44
CA ARG A 99 -7.20 -6.26 -4.80
C ARG A 99 -7.46 -7.37 -5.80
N ALA A 100 -8.59 -8.05 -5.67
CA ALA A 100 -8.89 -9.18 -6.56
C ALA A 100 -8.96 -8.76 -8.03
N GLY A 101 -9.35 -7.52 -8.29
CA GLY A 101 -9.43 -7.01 -9.65
C GLY A 101 -8.21 -6.22 -10.10
N LEU A 102 -7.18 -6.10 -9.25
CA LEU A 102 -5.98 -5.35 -9.59
C LEU A 102 -4.95 -6.24 -10.28
N PRO A 103 -4.20 -5.68 -11.24
CA PRO A 103 -3.09 -6.45 -11.83
C PRO A 103 -2.00 -6.69 -10.78
N ALA A 104 -1.19 -7.73 -11.01
CA ALA A 104 -0.13 -8.14 -10.09
C ALA A 104 1.05 -7.19 -10.16
N HIS A 105 0.91 -6.04 -9.54
CA HIS A 105 1.94 -5.03 -9.43
C HIS A 105 2.33 -4.85 -7.97
N ASP A 106 3.55 -4.39 -7.73
CA ASP A 106 3.90 -3.80 -6.46
C ASP A 106 3.52 -2.33 -6.54
N LEU A 107 2.75 -1.87 -5.56
CA LEU A 107 2.18 -0.53 -5.54
C LEU A 107 2.69 0.24 -4.34
N ILE A 108 2.97 1.52 -4.53
CA ILE A 108 3.26 2.42 -3.42
C ILE A 108 2.32 3.62 -3.54
N VAL A 109 1.48 3.79 -2.54
CA VAL A 109 0.68 5.00 -2.37
C VAL A 109 1.53 5.98 -1.59
N ARG A 110 1.81 7.13 -2.19
CA ARG A 110 2.62 8.16 -1.57
C ARG A 110 1.79 9.43 -1.43
N LEU A 111 1.59 9.88 -0.19
CA LEU A 111 0.93 11.14 0.07
C LEU A 111 1.80 12.29 -0.45
N HIS A 112 1.23 13.19 -1.24
CA HIS A 112 1.95 14.39 -1.70
C HIS A 112 1.28 15.69 -1.26
N ALA A 113 0.04 15.64 -0.79
CA ALA A 113 -0.67 16.80 -0.31
C ALA A 113 -0.48 16.97 1.20
N LYS A 114 -0.38 18.19 1.65
CA LYS A 114 -0.30 18.49 3.08
C LYS A 114 -1.70 18.33 3.68
N LEU A 115 -1.80 17.56 4.75
CA LEU A 115 -3.09 17.28 5.42
C LEU A 115 -3.00 17.62 6.90
N ASP A 116 -3.83 18.55 7.35
CA ASP A 116 -4.05 18.80 8.76
C ASP A 116 -5.14 17.87 9.29
N ALA A 117 -6.18 17.69 8.50
CA ALA A 117 -7.25 16.74 8.77
C ALA A 117 -7.44 15.88 7.52
N VAL A 118 -7.90 14.65 7.70
CA VAL A 118 -8.06 13.73 6.57
C VAL A 118 -9.44 13.93 5.92
N PRO A 119 -9.48 14.32 4.65
CA PRO A 119 -10.75 14.39 3.92
C PRO A 119 -11.14 12.97 3.50
N ARG A 120 -11.76 12.24 4.42
CA ARG A 120 -11.96 10.79 4.26
C ARG A 120 -12.64 10.40 2.95
N ALA A 121 -13.76 11.02 2.63
CA ALA A 121 -14.50 10.70 1.40
C ALA A 121 -13.67 11.04 0.16
N GLY A 122 -13.04 12.22 0.17
CA GLY A 122 -12.19 12.66 -0.93
C GLY A 122 -10.98 11.76 -1.11
N LEU A 123 -10.37 11.34 0.00
CA LEU A 123 -9.21 10.44 -0.06
C LEU A 123 -9.60 9.07 -0.59
N ARG A 124 -10.73 8.52 -0.17
CA ARG A 124 -11.23 7.24 -0.70
C ARG A 124 -11.46 7.34 -2.20
N ALA A 125 -12.12 8.41 -2.65
CA ALA A 125 -12.37 8.61 -4.07
C ALA A 125 -11.08 8.74 -4.86
N ASP A 126 -10.10 9.45 -4.33
CA ASP A 126 -8.80 9.62 -4.96
C ASP A 126 -8.10 8.26 -5.11
N LEU A 127 -8.07 7.47 -4.05
CA LEU A 127 -7.43 6.15 -4.06
C LEU A 127 -8.14 5.20 -5.01
N ASP A 128 -9.47 5.17 -5.00
CA ASP A 128 -10.23 4.32 -5.91
C ASP A 128 -9.93 4.67 -7.36
N ALA A 129 -9.84 5.96 -7.67
CA ALA A 129 -9.49 6.41 -9.00
C ALA A 129 -8.07 6.00 -9.39
N LEU A 130 -7.12 6.11 -8.46
CA LEU A 130 -5.74 5.71 -8.71
C LEU A 130 -5.63 4.22 -8.97
N TYR A 131 -6.22 3.40 -8.11
CA TYR A 131 -6.18 1.94 -8.30
C TYR A 131 -6.85 1.54 -9.60
N GLY A 132 -7.94 2.21 -9.97
CA GLY A 132 -8.67 1.90 -11.20
C GLY A 132 -7.93 2.28 -12.48
N ARG A 133 -6.90 3.12 -12.37
CA ARG A 133 -6.12 3.56 -13.53
C ARG A 133 -4.86 2.74 -13.77
N LEU A 134 -4.60 1.72 -12.96
CA LEU A 134 -3.42 0.88 -13.15
C LEU A 134 -3.51 0.15 -14.49
N PRO A 135 -2.43 0.16 -15.29
CA PRO A 135 -2.43 -0.58 -16.54
C PRO A 135 -2.40 -2.08 -16.28
N ALA A 136 -3.07 -2.83 -17.14
CA ALA A 136 -3.07 -4.28 -17.07
C ALA A 136 -1.67 -4.83 -17.34
N LEU A 137 -1.42 -6.04 -16.85
CA LEU A 137 -0.19 -6.75 -17.16
C LEU A 137 -0.17 -7.17 -18.62
N ARG A 138 1.03 -7.30 -19.13
CA ARG A 138 1.25 -7.73 -20.50
C ARG A 138 2.11 -8.96 -20.56
#